data_9da0a81acefd46efe75059bf0ec47f15
#
_entry.id   9da0a81acefd46efe75059bf0ec47f15
#
_cell.length_a   1.000
_cell.length_b   1.000
_cell.length_c   1.000
_cell.angle_alpha   90.00
_cell.angle_beta   90.00
_cell.angle_gamma   90.00
#
_symmetry.space_group_name_H-M   'P 1'
#
loop_
_entity.id
_entity.type
_entity.pdbx_description
1 polymer ?
#
loop_
_entity_poly.entity_id
_entity_poly.type
_entity_poly.pdbx_seq_one_letter_code
_entity_poly.pdbx_strand_id
1 'polypeptide(L)'
;MVSLQQLTATDQPELEQVRQFFRNYAASIGVDLSFQNFAEEMANLPGGYAEPHGRLYLATLDGKPVGCVGVRQFSDGVAELKRLYVTPDARRMGTGRLLALAAIQAAQELGYQRLVLDTLPSMRMALKLYRQLGFQEIPAYYPSPVEGMVFLALDLNQTVKTATDSSGPGGPGGPDEQLQYLFDYNRAWARQMTELDPDFFTRLSEQQNPQYLWIGCSDSRVPANQIIGLLPGEVFVHRNVANVVVHTDLNCLSVLQFAVDVLKVRHIMVVGHYGCSGVRAALAKQRIGLADLWLHHVQAVHQRHRALIDSLPPAAQHDRLCELNVLEQVANICQTNIVQDAWARSQPVSVHGWLYALNDGLLRDLGLTVSQPEQLEQHYETVLARLASRSPNQPLDPAGAQLTQEIKS
;
A
#
# COMPACT_ATOMS: atom_id res chain seq x y z
N MET A 1 0.45 -10.76 -9.20
CA MET A 1 0.95 -9.34 -9.16
C MET A 1 0.47 -8.61 -10.40
N VAL A 2 -0.02 -7.35 -10.28
CA VAL A 2 -0.38 -6.56 -11.47
C VAL A 2 0.89 -6.01 -12.09
N SER A 3 1.11 -6.28 -13.40
CA SER A 3 2.18 -5.70 -14.20
C SER A 3 1.59 -4.86 -15.34
N LEU A 4 2.36 -3.87 -15.81
CA LEU A 4 2.00 -3.03 -16.95
C LEU A 4 2.98 -3.29 -18.09
N GLN A 5 2.43 -3.42 -19.29
CA GLN A 5 3.17 -3.49 -20.54
C GLN A 5 2.77 -2.29 -21.39
N GLN A 6 3.76 -1.53 -21.87
CA GLN A 6 3.54 -0.54 -22.93
C GLN A 6 3.46 -1.27 -24.25
N LEU A 7 2.44 -0.98 -25.07
CA LEU A 7 2.21 -1.63 -26.35
C LEU A 7 2.69 -0.79 -27.53
N THR A 8 3.20 -1.48 -28.53
CA THR A 8 3.61 -0.94 -29.82
C THR A 8 2.80 -1.55 -30.96
N ALA A 9 3.01 -1.09 -32.18
CA ALA A 9 2.32 -1.64 -33.36
C ALA A 9 2.62 -3.12 -33.65
N THR A 10 3.70 -3.65 -33.08
CA THR A 10 4.12 -5.06 -33.25
C THR A 10 3.45 -6.03 -32.30
N ASP A 11 2.83 -5.54 -31.21
CA ASP A 11 2.21 -6.37 -30.16
C ASP A 11 0.78 -6.75 -30.54
N GLN A 12 0.61 -7.44 -31.67
CA GLN A 12 -0.73 -7.72 -32.26
C GLN A 12 -1.69 -8.51 -31.36
N PRO A 13 -1.26 -9.57 -30.64
CA PRO A 13 -2.15 -10.29 -29.72
C PRO A 13 -2.67 -9.41 -28.58
N GLU A 14 -1.80 -8.59 -28.03
CA GLU A 14 -2.11 -7.68 -26.91
C GLU A 14 -3.01 -6.52 -27.40
N LEU A 15 -2.78 -6.02 -28.61
CA LEU A 15 -3.65 -5.01 -29.23
C LEU A 15 -5.07 -5.53 -29.46
N GLU A 16 -5.25 -6.81 -29.85
CA GLU A 16 -6.58 -7.39 -29.95
C GLU A 16 -7.27 -7.51 -28.59
N GLN A 17 -6.50 -7.82 -27.54
CA GLN A 17 -7.02 -7.81 -26.17
C GLN A 17 -7.45 -6.39 -25.74
N VAL A 18 -6.70 -5.36 -26.11
CA VAL A 18 -7.09 -3.96 -25.84
C VAL A 18 -8.34 -3.59 -26.64
N ARG A 19 -8.46 -4.02 -27.91
CA ARG A 19 -9.72 -3.84 -28.69
C ARG A 19 -10.92 -4.44 -27.95
N GLN A 20 -10.75 -5.62 -27.38
CA GLN A 20 -11.82 -6.24 -26.61
C GLN A 20 -12.15 -5.42 -25.33
N PHE A 21 -11.14 -4.89 -24.64
CA PHE A 21 -11.38 -4.02 -23.48
C PHE A 21 -12.06 -2.70 -23.86
N PHE A 22 -11.74 -2.10 -25.00
CA PHE A 22 -12.44 -0.91 -25.50
C PHE A 22 -13.92 -1.20 -25.83
N ARG A 23 -14.23 -2.38 -26.42
CA ARG A 23 -15.61 -2.82 -26.63
C ARG A 23 -16.35 -2.99 -25.30
N ASN A 24 -15.71 -3.66 -24.34
CA ASN A 24 -16.28 -3.88 -23.01
C ASN A 24 -16.50 -2.55 -22.26
N TYR A 25 -15.56 -1.61 -22.38
CA TYR A 25 -15.73 -0.26 -21.87
C TYR A 25 -16.97 0.42 -22.47
N ALA A 26 -17.07 0.47 -23.80
CA ALA A 26 -18.20 1.08 -24.50
C ALA A 26 -19.54 0.46 -24.07
N ALA A 27 -19.61 -0.88 -24.00
CA ALA A 27 -20.78 -1.59 -23.52
C ALA A 27 -21.14 -1.26 -22.07
N SER A 28 -20.13 -1.09 -21.21
CA SER A 28 -20.32 -0.86 -19.76
C SER A 28 -20.85 0.55 -19.42
N ILE A 29 -20.59 1.55 -20.27
CA ILE A 29 -21.03 2.92 -20.05
C ILE A 29 -22.41 3.21 -20.62
N GLY A 30 -22.91 2.37 -21.53
CA GLY A 30 -24.25 2.51 -22.13
C GLY A 30 -24.42 3.78 -23.01
N VAL A 31 -23.32 4.34 -23.52
CA VAL A 31 -23.29 5.55 -24.35
C VAL A 31 -22.75 5.20 -25.73
N ASP A 32 -23.40 5.70 -26.78
CA ASP A 32 -22.86 5.60 -28.13
C ASP A 32 -21.61 6.51 -28.26
N LEU A 33 -20.46 5.90 -28.55
CA LEU A 33 -19.19 6.60 -28.71
C LEU A 33 -18.87 7.00 -30.16
N SER A 34 -19.84 6.91 -31.07
CA SER A 34 -19.64 7.28 -32.49
C SER A 34 -19.18 8.73 -32.66
N PHE A 35 -19.60 9.65 -31.78
CA PHE A 35 -19.18 11.04 -31.76
C PHE A 35 -17.69 11.26 -31.43
N GLN A 36 -17.01 10.21 -30.91
CA GLN A 36 -15.57 10.21 -30.64
C GLN A 36 -14.76 9.45 -31.70
N ASN A 37 -15.33 9.14 -32.85
CA ASN A 37 -14.71 8.31 -33.91
C ASN A 37 -14.26 6.92 -33.44
N PHE A 38 -15.03 6.32 -32.52
CA PHE A 38 -14.66 5.05 -31.86
C PHE A 38 -14.36 3.91 -32.83
N ALA A 39 -15.11 3.80 -33.95
CA ALA A 39 -14.88 2.75 -34.94
C ALA A 39 -13.50 2.90 -35.64
N GLU A 40 -13.11 4.12 -35.97
CA GLU A 40 -11.82 4.44 -36.56
C GLU A 40 -10.66 4.21 -35.57
N GLU A 41 -10.86 4.64 -34.31
CA GLU A 41 -9.94 4.38 -33.22
C GLU A 41 -9.64 2.88 -33.06
N MET A 42 -10.70 2.06 -33.07
CA MET A 42 -10.61 0.60 -32.98
C MET A 42 -9.86 -0.04 -34.14
N ALA A 43 -10.08 0.44 -35.37
CA ALA A 43 -9.47 -0.10 -36.57
C ALA A 43 -7.95 0.18 -36.62
N ASN A 44 -7.53 1.34 -36.11
CA ASN A 44 -6.19 1.87 -36.28
C ASN A 44 -5.27 1.68 -35.05
N LEU A 45 -5.67 0.92 -34.00
CA LEU A 45 -4.84 0.72 -32.82
C LEU A 45 -3.44 0.21 -33.17
N PRO A 46 -2.37 0.77 -32.56
CA PRO A 46 -2.37 1.78 -31.49
C PRO A 46 -2.65 3.22 -31.96
N GLY A 47 -2.57 3.52 -33.27
CA GLY A 47 -2.96 4.81 -33.86
C GLY A 47 -2.45 6.02 -33.09
N GLY A 48 -3.34 6.90 -32.64
CA GLY A 48 -2.99 8.08 -31.85
C GLY A 48 -2.37 7.79 -30.47
N TYR A 49 -2.36 6.53 -30.02
CA TYR A 49 -1.68 6.07 -28.82
C TYR A 49 -0.26 5.55 -29.07
N ALA A 50 0.25 5.63 -30.30
CA ALA A 50 1.62 5.26 -30.62
C ALA A 50 2.61 6.41 -30.34
N GLU A 51 3.88 6.04 -30.18
CA GLU A 51 4.98 7.01 -30.17
C GLU A 51 5.03 7.79 -31.52
N PRO A 52 5.53 9.02 -31.50
CA PRO A 52 6.10 9.76 -30.36
C PRO A 52 5.09 10.56 -29.54
N HIS A 53 3.79 10.57 -29.88
CA HIS A 53 2.78 11.46 -29.29
C HIS A 53 1.79 10.77 -28.36
N GLY A 54 1.90 9.45 -28.20
CA GLY A 54 0.99 8.66 -27.36
C GLY A 54 1.65 7.49 -26.68
N ARG A 55 0.88 6.85 -25.79
CA ARG A 55 1.22 5.59 -25.11
C ARG A 55 -0.04 4.77 -24.90
N LEU A 56 0.11 3.46 -25.05
CA LEU A 56 -0.95 2.49 -24.76
C LEU A 56 -0.42 1.45 -23.79
N TYR A 57 -1.16 1.23 -22.68
CA TYR A 57 -0.77 0.27 -21.67
C TYR A 57 -1.80 -0.85 -21.51
N LEU A 58 -1.30 -2.07 -21.36
CA LEU A 58 -2.04 -3.25 -20.96
C LEU A 58 -1.63 -3.64 -19.54
N ALA A 59 -2.60 -3.80 -18.65
CA ALA A 59 -2.40 -4.35 -17.32
C ALA A 59 -2.67 -5.85 -17.32
N THR A 60 -1.77 -6.63 -16.71
CA THR A 60 -1.95 -8.08 -16.51
C THR A 60 -1.87 -8.42 -15.02
N LEU A 61 -2.69 -9.35 -14.58
CA LEU A 61 -2.65 -9.94 -13.24
C LEU A 61 -2.36 -11.43 -13.39
N ASP A 62 -1.20 -11.87 -12.86
CA ASP A 62 -0.74 -13.25 -12.96
C ASP A 62 -0.77 -13.79 -14.40
N GLY A 63 -0.30 -12.96 -15.34
CA GLY A 63 -0.25 -13.25 -16.78
C GLY A 63 -1.59 -13.11 -17.52
N LYS A 64 -2.70 -12.80 -16.86
CA LYS A 64 -4.01 -12.58 -17.49
C LYS A 64 -4.26 -11.09 -17.71
N PRO A 65 -4.64 -10.64 -18.91
CA PRO A 65 -5.03 -9.27 -19.18
C PRO A 65 -6.23 -8.84 -18.34
N VAL A 66 -6.13 -7.70 -17.62
CA VAL A 66 -7.16 -7.25 -16.69
C VAL A 66 -7.54 -5.77 -16.85
N GLY A 67 -6.87 -5.01 -17.72
CA GLY A 67 -7.22 -3.63 -17.95
C GLY A 67 -6.30 -2.93 -18.94
N CYS A 68 -6.67 -1.71 -19.33
CA CYS A 68 -5.88 -0.90 -20.25
C CYS A 68 -6.10 0.60 -20.00
N VAL A 69 -5.20 1.42 -20.54
CA VAL A 69 -5.35 2.87 -20.63
C VAL A 69 -4.54 3.39 -21.80
N GLY A 70 -5.07 4.41 -22.49
CA GLY A 70 -4.36 5.13 -23.54
C GLY A 70 -4.11 6.60 -23.18
N VAL A 71 -2.99 7.14 -23.66
CA VAL A 71 -2.67 8.56 -23.68
C VAL A 71 -2.40 8.97 -25.11
N ARG A 72 -3.03 10.04 -25.57
CA ARG A 72 -2.83 10.57 -26.92
C ARG A 72 -2.72 12.08 -26.89
N GLN A 73 -2.18 12.66 -27.94
CA GLN A 73 -2.20 14.10 -28.14
C GLN A 73 -3.65 14.59 -28.35
N PHE A 74 -4.05 15.61 -27.63
CA PHE A 74 -5.31 16.32 -27.84
C PHE A 74 -5.08 17.62 -28.62
N SER A 75 -4.13 18.42 -28.16
CA SER A 75 -3.68 19.67 -28.82
C SER A 75 -2.22 19.92 -28.46
N ASP A 76 -1.67 21.02 -28.93
CA ASP A 76 -0.30 21.41 -28.59
C ASP A 76 -0.13 21.58 -27.08
N GLY A 77 0.84 20.85 -26.49
CA GLY A 77 1.10 20.83 -25.04
C GLY A 77 0.05 20.12 -24.19
N VAL A 78 -1.04 19.57 -24.76
CA VAL A 78 -2.12 18.91 -24.01
C VAL A 78 -2.31 17.46 -24.47
N ALA A 79 -2.18 16.52 -23.54
CA ALA A 79 -2.55 15.11 -23.76
C ALA A 79 -3.96 14.79 -23.26
N GLU A 80 -4.56 13.73 -23.78
CA GLU A 80 -5.84 13.20 -23.34
C GLU A 80 -5.67 11.75 -22.85
N LEU A 81 -6.11 11.49 -21.62
CA LEU A 81 -6.25 10.13 -21.08
C LEU A 81 -7.56 9.52 -21.55
N LYS A 82 -7.49 8.39 -22.20
CA LYS A 82 -8.64 7.71 -22.80
C LYS A 82 -8.72 6.25 -22.39
N ARG A 83 -9.93 5.71 -22.38
CA ARG A 83 -10.23 4.28 -22.34
C ARG A 83 -9.62 3.55 -21.13
N LEU A 84 -9.53 4.21 -19.97
CA LEU A 84 -9.16 3.51 -18.75
C LEU A 84 -10.26 2.50 -18.42
N TYR A 85 -9.91 1.23 -18.54
CA TYR A 85 -10.81 0.11 -18.26
C TYR A 85 -10.13 -0.91 -17.35
N VAL A 86 -10.88 -1.47 -16.42
CA VAL A 86 -10.47 -2.59 -15.57
C VAL A 86 -11.59 -3.60 -15.52
N THR A 87 -11.26 -4.88 -15.75
CA THR A 87 -12.22 -5.98 -15.68
C THR A 87 -12.88 -6.04 -14.29
N PRO A 88 -14.15 -6.47 -14.18
CA PRO A 88 -14.86 -6.53 -12.91
C PRO A 88 -14.07 -7.24 -11.80
N ASP A 89 -13.44 -8.36 -12.13
CA ASP A 89 -12.69 -9.22 -11.19
C ASP A 89 -11.40 -8.57 -10.66
N ALA A 90 -10.81 -7.63 -11.43
CA ALA A 90 -9.59 -6.90 -11.03
C ALA A 90 -9.87 -5.50 -10.45
N ARG A 91 -11.14 -5.13 -10.28
CA ARG A 91 -11.53 -3.87 -9.62
C ARG A 91 -11.23 -3.97 -8.12
N ARG A 92 -11.00 -2.80 -7.48
CA ARG A 92 -10.64 -2.66 -6.06
C ARG A 92 -9.28 -3.23 -5.66
N MET A 93 -8.50 -3.77 -6.61
CA MET A 93 -7.14 -4.29 -6.42
C MET A 93 -6.05 -3.24 -6.74
N GLY A 94 -6.41 -1.96 -6.88
CA GLY A 94 -5.46 -0.89 -7.21
C GLY A 94 -5.13 -0.77 -8.72
N THR A 95 -5.58 -1.69 -9.57
CA THR A 95 -5.26 -1.72 -11.01
C THR A 95 -5.62 -0.42 -11.74
N GLY A 96 -6.78 0.16 -11.46
CA GLY A 96 -7.20 1.44 -12.07
C GLY A 96 -6.30 2.61 -11.68
N ARG A 97 -5.83 2.63 -10.42
CA ARG A 97 -4.87 3.64 -9.95
C ARG A 97 -3.50 3.48 -10.63
N LEU A 98 -3.02 2.24 -10.76
CA LEU A 98 -1.76 1.94 -11.43
C LEU A 98 -1.78 2.40 -12.90
N LEU A 99 -2.87 2.09 -13.62
CA LEU A 99 -3.07 2.54 -15.01
C LEU A 99 -3.13 4.07 -15.13
N ALA A 100 -3.87 4.74 -14.23
CA ALA A 100 -3.96 6.19 -14.26
C ALA A 100 -2.61 6.88 -13.95
N LEU A 101 -1.83 6.34 -13.00
CA LEU A 101 -0.48 6.82 -12.71
C LEU A 101 0.47 6.62 -13.91
N ALA A 102 0.41 5.47 -14.57
CA ALA A 102 1.20 5.23 -15.78
C ALA A 102 0.83 6.21 -16.91
N ALA A 103 -0.46 6.55 -17.06
CA ALA A 103 -0.90 7.56 -18.02
C ALA A 103 -0.39 8.96 -17.68
N ILE A 104 -0.38 9.35 -16.41
CA ILE A 104 0.19 10.63 -15.95
C ILE A 104 1.69 10.68 -16.24
N GLN A 105 2.43 9.64 -15.87
CA GLN A 105 3.86 9.53 -16.12
C GLN A 105 4.17 9.59 -17.62
N ALA A 106 3.43 8.85 -18.45
CA ALA A 106 3.59 8.86 -19.89
C ALA A 106 3.39 10.28 -20.49
N ALA A 107 2.36 11.00 -20.04
CA ALA A 107 2.12 12.36 -20.50
C ALA A 107 3.27 13.32 -20.12
N GLN A 108 3.87 13.14 -18.94
CA GLN A 108 5.05 13.90 -18.50
C GLN A 108 6.29 13.56 -19.34
N GLU A 109 6.57 12.28 -19.57
CA GLU A 109 7.70 11.81 -20.39
C GLU A 109 7.60 12.27 -21.85
N LEU A 110 6.38 12.38 -22.38
CA LEU A 110 6.11 12.90 -23.73
C LEU A 110 6.18 14.44 -23.80
N GLY A 111 6.41 15.14 -22.68
CA GLY A 111 6.61 16.58 -22.61
C GLY A 111 5.31 17.39 -22.62
N TYR A 112 4.16 16.79 -22.36
CA TYR A 112 2.90 17.51 -22.23
C TYR A 112 2.85 18.34 -20.96
N GLN A 113 2.21 19.49 -21.04
CA GLN A 113 2.04 20.41 -19.91
C GLN A 113 0.75 20.12 -19.13
N ARG A 114 -0.23 19.49 -19.78
CA ARG A 114 -1.55 19.23 -19.23
C ARG A 114 -2.09 17.89 -19.71
N LEU A 115 -2.74 17.16 -18.81
CA LEU A 115 -3.46 15.93 -19.12
C LEU A 115 -4.96 16.15 -18.85
N VAL A 116 -5.78 15.95 -19.87
CA VAL A 116 -7.25 16.10 -19.77
C VAL A 116 -7.93 14.73 -19.89
N LEU A 117 -9.14 14.65 -19.42
CA LEU A 117 -10.02 13.48 -19.61
C LEU A 117 -11.49 13.88 -19.49
N ASP A 118 -12.35 13.06 -20.05
CA ASP A 118 -13.80 13.12 -19.88
C ASP A 118 -14.34 11.85 -19.20
N THR A 119 -15.40 11.97 -18.43
CA THR A 119 -16.04 10.83 -17.76
C THR A 119 -17.51 11.11 -17.46
N LEU A 120 -18.29 10.05 -17.17
CA LEU A 120 -19.70 10.19 -16.86
C LEU A 120 -19.92 10.44 -15.36
N PRO A 121 -20.97 11.19 -14.95
CA PRO A 121 -21.34 11.37 -13.54
C PRO A 121 -21.64 10.04 -12.83
N SER A 122 -22.13 9.06 -13.58
CA SER A 122 -22.42 7.70 -13.07
C SER A 122 -21.14 6.92 -12.71
N MET A 123 -19.98 7.29 -13.27
CA MET A 123 -18.69 6.65 -13.01
C MET A 123 -18.03 7.17 -11.72
N ARG A 124 -18.77 7.09 -10.59
CA ARG A 124 -18.36 7.66 -9.30
C ARG A 124 -16.96 7.23 -8.84
N MET A 125 -16.60 5.96 -9.07
CA MET A 125 -15.29 5.42 -8.67
C MET A 125 -14.15 6.00 -9.52
N ALA A 126 -14.37 6.22 -10.81
CA ALA A 126 -13.40 6.87 -11.69
C ALA A 126 -13.22 8.35 -11.34
N LEU A 127 -14.31 9.08 -11.11
CA LEU A 127 -14.29 10.48 -10.64
C LEU A 127 -13.51 10.59 -9.32
N LYS A 128 -13.77 9.69 -8.35
CA LYS A 128 -13.03 9.65 -7.09
C LYS A 128 -11.52 9.43 -7.33
N LEU A 129 -11.17 8.48 -8.18
CA LEU A 129 -9.78 8.17 -8.53
C LEU A 129 -9.09 9.39 -9.13
N TYR A 130 -9.68 10.02 -10.12
CA TYR A 130 -9.07 11.19 -10.80
C TYR A 130 -8.89 12.38 -9.87
N ARG A 131 -9.89 12.67 -9.02
CA ARG A 131 -9.75 13.73 -8.00
C ARG A 131 -8.63 13.42 -6.99
N GLN A 132 -8.49 12.18 -6.57
CA GLN A 132 -7.38 11.72 -5.70
C GLN A 132 -6.01 11.83 -6.36
N LEU A 133 -5.95 11.80 -7.68
CA LEU A 133 -4.72 11.98 -8.46
C LEU A 133 -4.46 13.46 -8.80
N GLY A 134 -5.28 14.38 -8.31
CA GLY A 134 -5.07 15.82 -8.47
C GLY A 134 -5.78 16.44 -9.68
N PHE A 135 -6.59 15.65 -10.41
CA PHE A 135 -7.40 16.22 -11.50
C PHE A 135 -8.48 17.16 -10.93
N GLN A 136 -8.64 18.30 -11.57
CA GLN A 136 -9.65 19.32 -11.25
C GLN A 136 -10.70 19.37 -12.35
N GLU A 137 -11.95 19.67 -11.99
CA GLU A 137 -13.01 19.90 -12.97
C GLU A 137 -12.75 21.16 -13.77
N ILE A 138 -12.97 21.05 -15.07
CA ILE A 138 -12.79 22.15 -16.03
C ILE A 138 -14.04 22.28 -16.91
N PRO A 139 -14.24 23.45 -17.57
CA PRO A 139 -15.23 23.57 -18.65
C PRO A 139 -14.96 22.53 -19.75
N ALA A 140 -16.03 22.16 -20.46
CA ALA A 140 -15.93 21.26 -21.60
C ALA A 140 -14.89 21.75 -22.62
N TYR A 141 -13.94 20.89 -22.97
CA TYR A 141 -12.90 21.20 -23.95
C TYR A 141 -13.27 20.71 -25.38
N TYR A 142 -14.41 20.05 -25.51
CA TYR A 142 -15.08 19.77 -26.80
C TYR A 142 -16.61 19.71 -26.58
N PRO A 143 -17.43 19.91 -27.63
CA PRO A 143 -18.88 19.78 -27.53
C PRO A 143 -19.25 18.28 -27.41
N SER A 144 -19.86 17.91 -26.28
CA SER A 144 -20.33 16.55 -26.04
C SER A 144 -21.85 16.44 -26.22
N PRO A 145 -22.35 15.43 -26.93
CA PRO A 145 -23.79 15.15 -27.00
C PRO A 145 -24.34 14.49 -25.73
N VAL A 146 -23.46 14.10 -24.80
CA VAL A 146 -23.84 13.43 -23.56
C VAL A 146 -24.08 14.46 -22.48
N GLU A 147 -25.31 14.53 -22.00
CA GLU A 147 -25.69 15.44 -20.92
C GLU A 147 -24.97 15.11 -19.61
N GLY A 148 -24.47 16.14 -18.94
CA GLY A 148 -23.80 16.01 -17.63
C GLY A 148 -22.41 15.39 -17.69
N MET A 149 -21.77 15.25 -18.87
CA MET A 149 -20.39 14.79 -18.95
C MET A 149 -19.45 15.67 -18.13
N VAL A 150 -18.58 15.06 -17.35
CA VAL A 150 -17.61 15.76 -16.49
C VAL A 150 -16.26 15.77 -17.18
N PHE A 151 -15.68 16.94 -17.29
CA PHE A 151 -14.36 17.18 -17.88
C PHE A 151 -13.38 17.51 -16.78
N LEU A 152 -12.21 16.87 -16.80
CA LEU A 152 -11.17 17.04 -15.78
C LEU A 152 -9.83 17.31 -16.44
N ALA A 153 -8.97 18.05 -15.73
CA ALA A 153 -7.58 18.29 -16.12
C ALA A 153 -6.63 18.16 -14.95
N LEU A 154 -5.43 17.70 -15.26
CA LEU A 154 -4.26 17.72 -14.40
C LEU A 154 -3.18 18.58 -15.05
N ASP A 155 -2.67 19.57 -14.33
CA ASP A 155 -1.49 20.34 -14.73
C ASP A 155 -0.24 19.52 -14.42
N LEU A 156 0.50 19.13 -15.46
CA LEU A 156 1.68 18.27 -15.35
C LEU A 156 2.95 19.07 -14.99
N ASN A 157 2.93 20.39 -15.14
CA ASN A 157 4.03 21.28 -14.71
C ASN A 157 3.98 21.56 -13.21
N GLN A 158 2.83 21.38 -12.57
CA GLN A 158 2.75 21.29 -11.13
C GLN A 158 3.19 19.88 -10.76
N THR A 159 4.46 19.72 -10.47
CA THR A 159 5.00 18.45 -9.93
C THR A 159 4.06 17.93 -8.85
N VAL A 160 3.36 16.84 -9.15
CA VAL A 160 2.91 15.93 -8.09
C VAL A 160 4.22 15.48 -7.45
N LYS A 161 4.60 16.12 -6.35
CA LYS A 161 5.75 15.72 -5.56
C LYS A 161 5.45 14.30 -5.07
N THR A 162 5.79 13.32 -5.89
CA THR A 162 6.08 11.99 -5.37
C THR A 162 7.25 12.20 -4.42
N ALA A 163 7.09 11.78 -3.17
CA ALA A 163 8.07 11.95 -2.09
C ALA A 163 9.35 11.12 -2.35
N THR A 164 10.07 11.40 -3.44
CA THR A 164 11.34 10.74 -3.81
C THR A 164 12.42 11.73 -4.24
N ASP A 165 12.19 13.04 -4.12
CA ASP A 165 13.26 14.00 -4.39
C ASP A 165 13.81 14.56 -3.06
N SER A 166 14.96 14.02 -2.67
CA SER A 166 15.78 14.46 -1.54
C SER A 166 16.62 15.68 -1.93
N SER A 167 15.99 16.74 -2.45
CA SER A 167 16.59 18.05 -2.55
C SER A 167 15.73 19.03 -1.74
N GLY A 168 16.35 19.67 -0.77
CA GLY A 168 15.77 20.44 0.31
C GLY A 168 14.81 21.58 -0.08
N PRO A 169 14.17 22.20 0.93
CA PRO A 169 13.05 23.11 0.77
C PRO A 169 13.51 24.46 0.19
N GLY A 170 13.07 24.75 -1.03
CA GLY A 170 13.35 26.02 -1.71
C GLY A 170 12.27 26.39 -2.71
N GLY A 171 10.99 26.46 -2.28
CA GLY A 171 9.89 27.10 -3.01
C GLY A 171 9.44 28.38 -2.30
N PRO A 172 8.89 29.38 -3.01
CA PRO A 172 8.44 30.65 -2.42
C PRO A 172 7.10 30.45 -1.72
N GLY A 173 7.13 30.06 -0.48
CA GLY A 173 6.04 30.01 0.46
C GLY A 173 6.60 29.79 1.85
N GLY A 174 6.17 30.57 2.83
CA GLY A 174 6.60 30.42 4.21
C GLY A 174 6.24 29.02 4.78
N PRO A 175 6.85 28.61 5.91
CA PRO A 175 6.57 27.31 6.54
C PRO A 175 5.06 27.03 6.75
N ASP A 176 4.26 28.07 6.95
CA ASP A 176 2.82 27.97 7.18
C ASP A 176 2.03 27.61 5.89
N GLU A 177 2.43 28.12 4.72
CA GLU A 177 1.79 27.76 3.46
C GLU A 177 2.05 26.31 3.06
N GLN A 178 3.20 25.76 3.41
CA GLN A 178 3.54 24.36 3.15
C GLN A 178 2.69 23.36 3.93
N LEU A 179 2.09 23.76 5.04
CA LEU A 179 1.21 22.92 5.85
C LEU A 179 -0.27 23.13 5.53
N GLN A 180 -0.63 24.25 4.90
CA GLN A 180 -2.02 24.59 4.63
C GLN A 180 -2.73 23.51 3.79
N TYR A 181 -2.04 22.92 2.83
CA TYR A 181 -2.62 21.85 2.00
C TYR A 181 -3.02 20.60 2.81
N LEU A 182 -2.34 20.32 3.94
CA LEU A 182 -2.70 19.19 4.81
C LEU A 182 -4.06 19.44 5.48
N PHE A 183 -4.31 20.67 5.92
CA PHE A 183 -5.60 21.06 6.49
C PHE A 183 -6.71 21.06 5.43
N ASP A 184 -6.40 21.51 4.20
CA ASP A 184 -7.35 21.48 3.09
C ASP A 184 -7.70 20.04 2.71
N TYR A 185 -6.71 19.16 2.66
CA TYR A 185 -6.92 17.74 2.42
C TYR A 185 -7.75 17.09 3.54
N ASN A 186 -7.43 17.40 4.81
CA ASN A 186 -8.20 16.90 5.94
C ASN A 186 -9.66 17.34 5.91
N ARG A 187 -9.92 18.61 5.60
CA ARG A 187 -11.30 19.12 5.42
C ARG A 187 -12.05 18.41 4.29
N ALA A 188 -11.37 18.18 3.17
CA ALA A 188 -11.95 17.46 2.04
C ALA A 188 -12.23 15.99 2.40
N TRP A 189 -11.29 15.32 3.06
CA TRP A 189 -11.45 13.94 3.54
C TRP A 189 -12.61 13.83 4.56
N ALA A 190 -12.67 14.73 5.53
CA ALA A 190 -13.73 14.71 6.54
C ALA A 190 -15.11 14.89 5.91
N ARG A 191 -15.27 15.84 4.97
CA ARG A 191 -16.52 16.02 4.21
C ARG A 191 -16.88 14.73 3.44
N GLN A 192 -15.91 14.14 2.75
CA GLN A 192 -16.13 12.90 2.01
C GLN A 192 -16.59 11.75 2.92
N MET A 193 -15.99 11.60 4.10
CA MET A 193 -16.40 10.56 5.06
C MET A 193 -17.84 10.79 5.53
N THR A 194 -18.22 12.04 5.83
CA THR A 194 -19.58 12.39 6.24
C THR A 194 -20.60 12.21 5.10
N GLU A 195 -20.22 12.49 3.83
CA GLU A 195 -21.09 12.25 2.68
C GLU A 195 -21.34 10.75 2.44
N LEU A 196 -20.32 9.90 2.68
CA LEU A 196 -20.43 8.44 2.53
C LEU A 196 -21.20 7.80 3.68
N ASP A 197 -21.07 8.33 4.87
CA ASP A 197 -21.64 7.84 6.11
C ASP A 197 -21.82 9.03 7.07
N PRO A 198 -23.03 9.61 7.14
CA PRO A 198 -23.31 10.78 7.97
C PRO A 198 -22.98 10.61 9.45
N ASP A 199 -23.07 9.37 9.98
CA ASP A 199 -22.83 9.06 11.37
C ASP A 199 -21.39 8.60 11.65
N PHE A 200 -20.51 8.61 10.66
CA PHE A 200 -19.14 8.10 10.79
C PHE A 200 -18.39 8.71 11.97
N PHE A 201 -18.31 10.04 12.04
CA PHE A 201 -17.58 10.71 13.12
C PHE A 201 -18.32 10.65 14.47
N THR A 202 -19.65 10.63 14.46
CA THR A 202 -20.45 10.44 15.68
C THR A 202 -20.12 9.10 16.32
N ARG A 203 -20.21 8.00 15.56
CA ARG A 203 -19.84 6.68 16.08
C ARG A 203 -18.38 6.60 16.51
N LEU A 204 -17.47 7.23 15.74
CA LEU A 204 -16.05 7.21 16.07
C LEU A 204 -15.74 7.98 17.36
N SER A 205 -16.50 9.05 17.67
CA SER A 205 -16.34 9.83 18.90
C SER A 205 -16.93 9.14 20.14
N GLU A 206 -17.96 8.32 19.96
CA GLU A 206 -18.68 7.65 21.05
C GLU A 206 -18.00 6.35 21.51
N GLN A 207 -17.26 5.68 20.63
CA GLN A 207 -16.74 4.35 20.91
C GLN A 207 -15.29 4.14 20.45
N GLN A 208 -14.43 3.75 21.41
CA GLN A 208 -13.11 3.19 21.13
C GLN A 208 -13.11 1.71 21.55
N ASN A 209 -13.27 0.81 20.58
CA ASN A 209 -13.34 -0.63 20.83
C ASN A 209 -12.52 -1.44 19.82
N PRO A 210 -11.19 -1.18 19.69
CA PRO A 210 -10.34 -1.91 18.79
C PRO A 210 -10.19 -3.36 19.23
N GLN A 211 -10.23 -4.29 18.27
CA GLN A 211 -9.94 -5.70 18.53
C GLN A 211 -8.44 -5.99 18.45
N TYR A 212 -7.66 -5.07 17.92
CA TYR A 212 -6.28 -5.27 17.51
C TYR A 212 -5.36 -4.22 18.12
N LEU A 213 -4.18 -4.66 18.58
CA LEU A 213 -3.03 -3.81 18.84
C LEU A 213 -1.97 -4.10 17.78
N TRP A 214 -1.56 -3.06 17.05
CA TRP A 214 -0.45 -3.12 16.10
C TRP A 214 0.79 -2.49 16.75
N ILE A 215 1.89 -3.26 16.88
CA ILE A 215 3.20 -2.76 17.29
C ILE A 215 4.14 -2.86 16.09
N GLY A 216 4.47 -1.74 15.47
CA GLY A 216 5.20 -1.70 14.21
C GLY A 216 6.35 -0.71 14.16
N CYS A 217 7.05 -0.70 13.03
CA CYS A 217 8.13 0.26 12.80
C CYS A 217 7.58 1.67 12.55
N SER A 218 8.36 2.70 12.96
CA SER A 218 8.08 4.10 12.63
C SER A 218 8.26 4.45 11.15
N ASP A 219 8.72 3.51 10.32
CA ASP A 219 8.87 3.71 8.88
C ASP A 219 7.54 4.14 8.25
N SER A 220 7.52 5.31 7.62
CA SER A 220 6.30 5.93 7.05
C SER A 220 5.69 5.14 5.89
N ARG A 221 6.46 4.24 5.28
CA ARG A 221 6.03 3.39 4.19
C ARG A 221 5.17 2.21 4.65
N VAL A 222 4.97 2.04 5.98
CA VAL A 222 4.19 0.94 6.58
C VAL A 222 2.96 1.51 7.32
N PRO A 223 1.88 1.91 6.62
CA PRO A 223 0.68 2.48 7.26
C PRO A 223 -0.25 1.38 7.76
N ALA A 224 -0.29 1.15 9.09
CA ALA A 224 -0.99 0.03 9.73
C ALA A 224 -2.43 -0.19 9.21
N ASN A 225 -3.31 0.79 9.37
CA ASN A 225 -4.71 0.68 8.98
C ASN A 225 -4.91 0.35 7.50
N GLN A 226 -4.10 0.98 6.61
CA GLN A 226 -4.26 0.80 5.17
C GLN A 226 -3.84 -0.60 4.71
N ILE A 227 -2.79 -1.17 5.31
CA ILE A 227 -2.25 -2.48 4.95
C ILE A 227 -3.24 -3.59 5.27
N ILE A 228 -3.94 -3.49 6.41
CA ILE A 228 -4.89 -4.50 6.87
C ILE A 228 -6.36 -4.15 6.56
N GLY A 229 -6.60 -3.04 5.85
CA GLY A 229 -7.94 -2.65 5.39
C GLY A 229 -8.92 -2.24 6.51
N LEU A 230 -8.40 -1.82 7.67
CA LEU A 230 -9.21 -1.39 8.81
C LEU A 230 -9.44 0.13 8.80
N LEU A 231 -10.60 0.53 9.30
CA LEU A 231 -10.98 1.92 9.45
C LEU A 231 -10.34 2.57 10.69
N PRO A 232 -10.33 3.90 10.79
CA PRO A 232 -10.01 4.60 12.04
C PRO A 232 -10.83 4.07 13.21
N GLY A 233 -10.18 3.85 14.36
CA GLY A 233 -10.82 3.32 15.58
C GLY A 233 -10.80 1.77 15.70
N GLU A 234 -10.53 1.02 14.64
CA GLU A 234 -10.57 -0.45 14.68
C GLU A 234 -9.24 -1.09 15.10
N VAL A 235 -8.14 -0.35 15.04
CA VAL A 235 -6.81 -0.82 15.47
C VAL A 235 -6.15 0.21 16.37
N PHE A 236 -5.65 -0.23 17.51
CA PHE A 236 -4.80 0.56 18.41
C PHE A 236 -3.34 0.42 17.94
N VAL A 237 -2.60 1.52 17.80
CA VAL A 237 -1.30 1.50 17.10
C VAL A 237 -0.20 2.05 17.99
N HIS A 238 0.87 1.28 18.17
CA HIS A 238 2.16 1.73 18.69
C HIS A 238 3.24 1.60 17.62
N ARG A 239 4.14 2.59 17.54
CA ARG A 239 5.23 2.61 16.55
C ARG A 239 6.50 3.14 17.16
N ASN A 240 7.62 2.43 16.92
CA ASN A 240 8.96 2.87 17.26
C ASN A 240 9.97 2.42 16.18
N VAL A 241 11.21 2.88 16.25
CA VAL A 241 12.24 2.46 15.29
C VAL A 241 12.50 0.96 15.43
N ALA A 242 12.32 0.22 14.34
CA ALA A 242 12.52 -1.23 14.26
C ALA A 242 11.54 -2.08 15.10
N ASN A 243 10.33 -1.62 15.39
CA ASN A 243 9.28 -2.39 16.10
C ASN A 243 9.76 -3.13 17.35
N VAL A 244 10.65 -2.51 18.10
CA VAL A 244 11.29 -3.09 19.29
C VAL A 244 10.35 -3.05 20.49
N VAL A 245 10.31 -4.14 21.26
CA VAL A 245 9.63 -4.25 22.55
C VAL A 245 10.62 -4.70 23.61
N VAL A 246 10.83 -3.87 24.60
CA VAL A 246 11.75 -4.17 25.73
C VAL A 246 11.06 -3.88 27.06
N HIS A 247 11.38 -4.67 28.07
CA HIS A 247 10.74 -4.64 29.38
C HIS A 247 11.02 -3.36 30.21
N THR A 248 11.86 -2.47 29.67
CA THR A 248 12.18 -1.16 30.30
C THR A 248 11.62 0.02 29.52
N ASP A 249 10.98 -0.19 28.35
CA ASP A 249 10.32 0.87 27.59
C ASP A 249 8.92 1.11 28.13
N LEU A 250 8.80 2.02 29.11
CA LEU A 250 7.53 2.39 29.69
C LEU A 250 6.50 2.93 28.68
N ASN A 251 6.96 3.50 27.57
CA ASN A 251 6.05 3.99 26.54
C ASN A 251 5.35 2.81 25.83
N CYS A 252 6.09 1.83 25.34
CA CYS A 252 5.51 0.64 24.73
C CYS A 252 4.67 -0.16 25.73
N LEU A 253 5.18 -0.36 26.96
CA LEU A 253 4.46 -1.10 28.02
C LEU A 253 3.17 -0.40 28.45
N SER A 254 3.12 0.92 28.51
CA SER A 254 1.90 1.66 28.82
C SER A 254 0.84 1.48 27.74
N VAL A 255 1.24 1.48 26.45
CA VAL A 255 0.31 1.20 25.35
C VAL A 255 -0.18 -0.25 25.41
N LEU A 256 0.71 -1.20 25.68
CA LEU A 256 0.35 -2.61 25.85
C LEU A 256 -0.63 -2.82 27.00
N GLN A 257 -0.34 -2.23 28.17
CA GLN A 257 -1.21 -2.28 29.35
C GLN A 257 -2.60 -1.72 29.03
N PHE A 258 -2.66 -0.53 28.44
CA PHE A 258 -3.94 0.11 28.08
C PHE A 258 -4.72 -0.75 27.09
N ALA A 259 -4.06 -1.29 26.06
CA ALA A 259 -4.69 -2.16 25.08
C ALA A 259 -5.28 -3.44 25.70
N VAL A 260 -4.51 -4.10 26.59
CA VAL A 260 -4.92 -5.37 27.19
C VAL A 260 -5.94 -5.16 28.31
N ASP A 261 -5.70 -4.21 29.22
CA ASP A 261 -6.51 -4.09 30.43
C ASP A 261 -7.71 -3.14 30.30
N VAL A 262 -7.60 -2.10 29.47
CA VAL A 262 -8.67 -1.12 29.27
C VAL A 262 -9.48 -1.42 28.03
N LEU A 263 -8.83 -1.51 26.87
CA LEU A 263 -9.51 -1.73 25.58
C LEU A 263 -9.87 -3.19 25.33
N LYS A 264 -9.28 -4.13 26.07
CA LYS A 264 -9.57 -5.57 25.96
C LYS A 264 -9.33 -6.12 24.55
N VAL A 265 -8.25 -5.67 23.89
CA VAL A 265 -7.89 -6.19 22.58
C VAL A 265 -7.68 -7.70 22.64
N ARG A 266 -8.01 -8.38 21.54
CA ARG A 266 -7.87 -9.86 21.43
C ARG A 266 -6.61 -10.27 20.71
N HIS A 267 -6.08 -9.40 19.87
CA HIS A 267 -4.93 -9.70 19.02
C HIS A 267 -3.88 -8.61 19.15
N ILE A 268 -2.64 -9.01 19.46
CA ILE A 268 -1.47 -8.16 19.48
C ILE A 268 -0.59 -8.59 18.33
N MET A 269 -0.35 -7.73 17.35
CA MET A 269 0.44 -8.00 16.18
C MET A 269 1.77 -7.25 16.27
N VAL A 270 2.87 -7.97 16.36
CA VAL A 270 4.21 -7.42 16.18
C VAL A 270 4.54 -7.47 14.71
N VAL A 271 4.67 -6.31 14.08
CA VAL A 271 4.83 -6.24 12.63
C VAL A 271 6.14 -5.55 12.27
N GLY A 272 7.10 -6.37 11.85
CA GLY A 272 8.33 -5.91 11.20
C GLY A 272 8.14 -5.68 9.71
N HIS A 273 9.17 -5.21 9.04
CA HIS A 273 9.16 -5.10 7.59
C HIS A 273 10.55 -5.33 7.00
N TYR A 274 10.60 -5.90 5.81
CA TYR A 274 11.84 -5.99 5.05
C TYR A 274 12.29 -4.59 4.61
N GLY A 275 13.59 -4.41 4.43
CA GLY A 275 14.15 -3.10 4.09
C GLY A 275 14.17 -2.08 5.23
N CYS A 276 14.01 -2.51 6.50
CA CYS A 276 14.02 -1.62 7.66
C CYS A 276 15.39 -0.95 7.83
N SER A 277 15.42 0.38 7.79
CA SER A 277 16.68 1.16 7.97
C SER A 277 17.28 1.02 9.37
N GLY A 278 16.42 0.91 10.41
CA GLY A 278 16.87 0.70 11.79
C GLY A 278 17.57 -0.66 11.95
N VAL A 279 16.99 -1.74 11.41
CA VAL A 279 17.61 -3.07 11.44
C VAL A 279 18.91 -3.08 10.63
N ARG A 280 18.96 -2.39 9.50
CA ARG A 280 20.18 -2.26 8.68
C ARG A 280 21.29 -1.52 9.44
N ALA A 281 20.96 -0.40 10.09
CA ALA A 281 21.92 0.35 10.90
C ALA A 281 22.44 -0.49 12.07
N ALA A 282 21.59 -1.27 12.73
CA ALA A 282 21.99 -2.18 13.80
C ALA A 282 22.96 -3.28 13.31
N LEU A 283 22.65 -3.92 12.17
CA LEU A 283 23.49 -4.96 11.55
C LEU A 283 24.86 -4.41 11.16
N ALA A 284 24.89 -3.22 10.54
CA ALA A 284 26.12 -2.55 10.12
C ALA A 284 26.86 -1.85 11.26
N LYS A 285 26.31 -1.85 12.48
CA LYS A 285 26.85 -1.10 13.66
C LYS A 285 27.10 0.38 13.31
N GLN A 286 26.21 0.96 12.52
CA GLN A 286 26.33 2.34 12.08
C GLN A 286 26.10 3.28 13.25
N ARG A 287 26.94 4.31 13.37
CA ARG A 287 26.77 5.37 14.36
C ARG A 287 25.87 6.47 13.80
N ILE A 288 24.70 6.64 14.42
CA ILE A 288 23.67 7.63 14.03
C ILE A 288 23.26 8.54 15.20
N GLY A 289 23.96 8.44 16.32
CA GLY A 289 23.75 9.28 17.51
C GLY A 289 22.88 8.61 18.57
N LEU A 290 21.90 9.33 19.14
CA LEU A 290 21.09 8.82 20.26
C LEU A 290 20.37 7.50 19.94
N ALA A 291 19.97 7.31 18.70
CA ALA A 291 19.29 6.08 18.27
C ALA A 291 20.19 4.83 18.37
N ASP A 292 21.52 4.97 18.48
CA ASP A 292 22.42 3.83 18.69
C ASP A 292 22.05 3.06 19.96
N LEU A 293 21.72 3.79 21.05
CA LEU A 293 21.33 3.18 22.32
C LEU A 293 20.05 2.33 22.17
N TRP A 294 19.11 2.79 21.37
CA TRP A 294 17.88 2.05 21.04
C TRP A 294 18.16 0.83 20.18
N LEU A 295 19.00 0.99 19.17
CA LEU A 295 19.35 -0.09 18.24
C LEU A 295 20.22 -1.17 18.86
N HIS A 296 20.80 -0.96 20.06
CA HIS A 296 21.47 -2.04 20.82
C HIS A 296 20.51 -3.21 21.09
N HIS A 297 19.20 -2.98 21.20
CA HIS A 297 18.23 -4.07 21.36
C HIS A 297 18.18 -4.97 20.11
N VAL A 298 18.24 -4.40 18.91
CA VAL A 298 18.32 -5.17 17.65
C VAL A 298 19.70 -5.82 17.49
N GLN A 299 20.78 -5.14 17.94
CA GLN A 299 22.11 -5.76 17.97
C GLN A 299 22.16 -6.94 18.94
N ALA A 300 21.44 -6.90 20.06
CA ALA A 300 21.32 -8.04 20.98
C ALA A 300 20.62 -9.25 20.31
N VAL A 301 19.59 -9.00 19.49
CA VAL A 301 18.98 -10.05 18.66
C VAL A 301 20.00 -10.65 17.68
N HIS A 302 20.76 -9.81 16.98
CA HIS A 302 21.84 -10.27 16.10
C HIS A 302 22.86 -11.13 16.85
N GLN A 303 23.30 -10.69 18.04
CA GLN A 303 24.24 -11.44 18.86
C GLN A 303 23.71 -12.82 19.28
N ARG A 304 22.47 -12.88 19.71
CA ARG A 304 21.79 -14.14 20.11
C ARG A 304 21.73 -15.15 18.96
N HIS A 305 21.47 -14.68 17.75
CA HIS A 305 21.32 -15.50 16.57
C HIS A 305 22.51 -15.44 15.60
N ARG A 306 23.68 -15.05 16.11
CA ARG A 306 24.85 -14.76 15.31
C ARG A 306 25.25 -15.90 14.38
N ALA A 307 25.28 -17.14 14.89
CA ALA A 307 25.66 -18.32 14.10
C ALA A 307 24.75 -18.50 12.87
N LEU A 308 23.45 -18.27 13.03
CA LEU A 308 22.48 -18.35 11.93
C LEU A 308 22.68 -17.20 10.93
N ILE A 309 22.82 -15.97 11.40
CA ILE A 309 22.91 -14.79 10.53
C ILE A 309 24.24 -14.78 9.77
N ASP A 310 25.37 -15.04 10.46
CA ASP A 310 26.71 -14.99 9.86
C ASP A 310 26.94 -16.14 8.85
N SER A 311 26.14 -17.23 8.90
CA SER A 311 26.16 -18.30 7.91
C SER A 311 25.51 -17.94 6.57
N LEU A 312 24.74 -16.84 6.51
CA LEU A 312 24.01 -16.40 5.34
C LEU A 312 24.84 -15.46 4.46
N PRO A 313 24.57 -15.41 3.14
CA PRO A 313 25.12 -14.38 2.28
C PRO A 313 24.74 -12.97 2.78
N PRO A 314 25.62 -11.97 2.64
CA PRO A 314 25.37 -10.60 3.16
C PRO A 314 24.03 -9.99 2.74
N ALA A 315 23.56 -10.28 1.52
CA ALA A 315 22.28 -9.82 1.01
C ALA A 315 21.07 -10.38 1.78
N ALA A 316 21.19 -11.58 2.37
CA ALA A 316 20.12 -12.25 3.11
C ALA A 316 20.16 -11.98 4.63
N GLN A 317 21.29 -11.51 5.16
CA GLN A 317 21.45 -11.28 6.59
C GLN A 317 20.47 -10.25 7.14
N HIS A 318 20.25 -9.16 6.38
CA HIS A 318 19.34 -8.09 6.77
C HIS A 318 17.89 -8.58 6.92
N ASP A 319 17.39 -9.31 5.94
CA ASP A 319 16.01 -9.80 5.95
C ASP A 319 15.81 -10.85 7.04
N ARG A 320 16.79 -11.74 7.24
CA ARG A 320 16.77 -12.69 8.33
C ARG A 320 16.79 -11.99 9.70
N LEU A 321 17.55 -10.91 9.87
CA LEU A 321 17.52 -10.14 11.11
C LEU A 321 16.17 -9.45 11.33
N CYS A 322 15.48 -8.99 10.28
CA CYS A 322 14.11 -8.48 10.40
C CYS A 322 13.16 -9.56 10.94
N GLU A 323 13.26 -10.79 10.44
CA GLU A 323 12.45 -11.93 10.88
C GLU A 323 12.73 -12.31 12.33
N LEU A 324 14.00 -12.46 12.68
CA LEU A 324 14.43 -12.78 14.06
C LEU A 324 14.09 -11.67 15.04
N ASN A 325 14.15 -10.41 14.61
CA ASN A 325 13.70 -9.30 15.44
C ASN A 325 12.21 -9.42 15.79
N VAL A 326 11.34 -9.75 14.84
CA VAL A 326 9.92 -9.99 15.13
C VAL A 326 9.74 -11.17 16.09
N LEU A 327 10.44 -12.28 15.87
CA LEU A 327 10.42 -13.46 16.73
C LEU A 327 10.72 -13.08 18.20
N GLU A 328 11.80 -12.34 18.43
CA GLU A 328 12.22 -11.90 19.77
C GLU A 328 11.23 -10.92 20.40
N GLN A 329 10.68 -9.97 19.63
CA GLN A 329 9.73 -9.01 20.17
C GLN A 329 8.38 -9.67 20.55
N VAL A 330 7.94 -10.70 19.83
CA VAL A 330 6.79 -11.52 20.24
C VAL A 330 7.08 -12.22 21.57
N ALA A 331 8.25 -12.84 21.71
CA ALA A 331 8.66 -13.47 22.96
C ALA A 331 8.70 -12.47 24.12
N ASN A 332 9.26 -11.28 23.89
CA ASN A 332 9.32 -10.22 24.89
C ASN A 332 7.92 -9.80 25.36
N ILE A 333 6.93 -9.65 24.45
CA ILE A 333 5.54 -9.33 24.80
C ILE A 333 4.93 -10.44 25.65
N CYS A 334 5.07 -11.70 25.22
CA CYS A 334 4.54 -12.86 25.92
C CYS A 334 5.09 -13.00 27.35
N GLN A 335 6.31 -12.52 27.59
CA GLN A 335 6.97 -12.55 28.91
C GLN A 335 6.63 -11.37 29.81
N THR A 336 5.89 -10.38 29.30
CA THR A 336 5.43 -9.26 30.18
C THR A 336 4.38 -9.75 31.17
N ASN A 337 4.41 -9.22 32.40
CA ASN A 337 3.32 -9.46 33.38
C ASN A 337 1.96 -9.07 32.80
N ILE A 338 1.89 -8.07 31.96
CA ILE A 338 0.64 -7.60 31.32
C ILE A 338 -0.06 -8.75 30.59
N VAL A 339 0.67 -9.46 29.75
CA VAL A 339 0.12 -10.58 28.96
C VAL A 339 -0.03 -11.84 29.82
N GLN A 340 0.95 -12.13 30.70
CA GLN A 340 0.90 -13.26 31.63
C GLN A 340 -0.31 -13.16 32.55
N ASP A 341 -0.58 -12.01 33.13
CA ASP A 341 -1.75 -11.77 34.01
C ASP A 341 -3.06 -11.84 33.22
N ALA A 342 -3.07 -11.40 31.94
CA ALA A 342 -4.24 -11.55 31.08
C ALA A 342 -4.59 -13.03 30.86
N TRP A 343 -3.60 -13.86 30.55
CA TRP A 343 -3.78 -15.31 30.40
C TRP A 343 -4.19 -15.96 31.72
N ALA A 344 -3.56 -15.60 32.84
CA ALA A 344 -3.89 -16.16 34.17
C ALA A 344 -5.36 -15.89 34.57
N ARG A 345 -5.95 -14.76 34.14
CA ARG A 345 -7.37 -14.46 34.33
C ARG A 345 -8.27 -14.94 33.19
N SER A 346 -7.77 -15.84 32.32
CA SER A 346 -8.49 -16.39 31.17
C SER A 346 -9.01 -15.33 30.18
N GLN A 347 -8.35 -14.18 30.08
CA GLN A 347 -8.67 -13.17 29.07
C GLN A 347 -8.11 -13.66 27.71
N PRO A 348 -8.94 -13.71 26.64
CA PRO A 348 -8.49 -14.17 25.34
C PRO A 348 -7.59 -13.11 24.69
N VAL A 349 -6.29 -13.34 24.74
CA VAL A 349 -5.26 -12.50 24.08
C VAL A 349 -4.31 -13.42 23.32
N SER A 350 -4.11 -13.13 22.02
CA SER A 350 -3.16 -13.82 21.19
C SER A 350 -2.11 -12.83 20.66
N VAL A 351 -0.84 -13.25 20.70
CA VAL A 351 0.29 -12.45 20.19
C VAL A 351 0.80 -13.07 18.90
N HIS A 352 0.93 -12.26 17.84
CA HIS A 352 1.28 -12.70 16.50
C HIS A 352 2.56 -12.03 16.00
N GLY A 353 3.36 -12.75 15.23
CA GLY A 353 4.55 -12.22 14.56
C GLY A 353 4.36 -12.15 13.06
N TRP A 354 4.35 -10.93 12.49
CA TRP A 354 4.17 -10.70 11.07
C TRP A 354 5.28 -9.86 10.46
N LEU A 355 5.46 -10.01 9.14
CA LEU A 355 6.37 -9.18 8.34
C LEU A 355 5.64 -8.58 7.15
N TYR A 356 5.96 -7.33 6.84
CA TYR A 356 5.47 -6.63 5.67
C TYR A 356 6.60 -6.46 4.66
N ALA A 357 6.33 -6.74 3.40
CA ALA A 357 7.30 -6.53 2.34
C ALA A 357 6.95 -5.27 1.54
N LEU A 358 7.88 -4.32 1.52
CA LEU A 358 7.71 -3.03 0.83
C LEU A 358 7.66 -3.16 -0.69
N ASN A 359 8.23 -4.22 -1.25
CA ASN A 359 8.34 -4.44 -2.69
C ASN A 359 7.09 -5.04 -3.34
N ASP A 360 6.22 -5.68 -2.56
CA ASP A 360 5.00 -6.32 -3.07
C ASP A 360 3.73 -5.95 -2.28
N GLY A 361 3.88 -5.26 -1.13
CA GLY A 361 2.77 -4.81 -0.31
C GLY A 361 2.05 -5.92 0.46
N LEU A 362 2.67 -7.12 0.60
CA LEU A 362 2.04 -8.26 1.25
C LEU A 362 2.52 -8.46 2.68
N LEU A 363 1.58 -8.81 3.55
CA LEU A 363 1.87 -9.33 4.88
C LEU A 363 2.26 -10.82 4.77
N ARG A 364 3.21 -11.20 5.61
CA ARG A 364 3.70 -12.57 5.77
C ARG A 364 3.58 -12.98 7.23
N ASP A 365 2.99 -14.13 7.46
CA ASP A 365 2.92 -14.70 8.79
C ASP A 365 4.25 -15.42 9.10
N LEU A 366 4.88 -15.00 10.20
CA LEU A 366 6.06 -15.72 10.71
C LEU A 366 5.70 -17.12 11.24
N GLY A 367 4.41 -17.45 11.31
CA GLY A 367 3.89 -18.69 11.88
C GLY A 367 4.10 -18.77 13.39
N LEU A 368 4.22 -17.61 14.03
CA LEU A 368 4.33 -17.47 15.47
C LEU A 368 3.05 -16.82 16.01
N THR A 369 2.19 -17.64 16.58
CA THR A 369 1.02 -17.20 17.33
C THR A 369 1.05 -17.85 18.70
N VAL A 370 0.94 -17.03 19.76
CA VAL A 370 0.97 -17.50 21.15
C VAL A 370 -0.28 -16.97 21.87
N SER A 371 -1.08 -17.86 22.42
CA SER A 371 -2.35 -17.55 23.11
C SER A 371 -2.34 -18.01 24.56
N GLN A 372 -1.30 -18.73 24.99
CA GLN A 372 -1.10 -19.27 26.34
C GLN A 372 0.41 -19.38 26.64
N PRO A 373 0.82 -19.26 27.91
CA PRO A 373 2.23 -19.27 28.28
C PRO A 373 3.00 -20.50 27.79
N GLU A 374 2.35 -21.68 27.84
CA GLU A 374 2.96 -22.98 27.55
C GLU A 374 3.31 -23.15 26.07
N GLN A 375 2.67 -22.38 25.19
CA GLN A 375 2.91 -22.41 23.74
C GLN A 375 4.20 -21.68 23.32
N LEU A 376 4.67 -20.75 24.13
CA LEU A 376 5.74 -19.84 23.72
C LEU A 376 7.01 -20.58 23.33
N GLU A 377 7.53 -21.43 24.19
CA GLU A 377 8.81 -22.12 23.97
C GLU A 377 8.73 -23.01 22.71
N GLN A 378 7.70 -23.85 22.61
CA GLN A 378 7.51 -24.77 21.50
C GLN A 378 7.36 -24.04 20.16
N HIS A 379 6.52 -22.99 20.12
CA HIS A 379 6.28 -22.22 18.89
C HIS A 379 7.52 -21.41 18.48
N TYR A 380 8.22 -20.82 19.45
CA TYR A 380 9.47 -20.10 19.22
C TYR A 380 10.53 -21.00 18.58
N GLU A 381 10.80 -22.18 19.16
CA GLU A 381 11.78 -23.14 18.63
C GLU A 381 11.38 -23.68 17.24
N THR A 382 10.09 -23.93 17.02
CA THR A 382 9.58 -24.37 15.71
C THR A 382 9.84 -23.30 14.64
N VAL A 383 9.57 -22.04 14.93
CA VAL A 383 9.81 -20.93 13.99
C VAL A 383 11.30 -20.73 13.77
N LEU A 384 12.11 -20.78 14.83
CA LEU A 384 13.55 -20.64 14.75
C LEU A 384 14.19 -21.75 13.87
N ALA A 385 13.79 -23.00 14.07
CA ALA A 385 14.26 -24.13 13.26
C ALA A 385 13.88 -23.96 11.78
N ARG A 386 12.64 -23.50 11.50
CA ARG A 386 12.20 -23.19 10.14
C ARG A 386 13.01 -22.07 9.50
N LEU A 387 13.29 -20.99 10.23
CA LEU A 387 14.13 -19.91 9.75
C LEU A 387 15.57 -20.39 9.50
N ALA A 388 16.09 -21.28 10.31
CA ALA A 388 17.43 -21.86 10.13
C ALA A 388 17.53 -22.75 8.89
N SER A 389 16.50 -23.54 8.59
CA SER A 389 16.49 -24.48 7.45
C SER A 389 16.10 -23.82 6.11
N ARG A 390 15.45 -22.64 6.15
CA ARG A 390 14.98 -21.97 4.93
C ARG A 390 16.13 -21.40 4.11
N SER A 391 16.05 -21.61 2.78
CA SER A 391 17.03 -21.07 1.82
C SER A 391 17.13 -19.54 1.91
N PRO A 392 18.33 -18.95 1.81
CA PRO A 392 18.53 -17.49 1.93
C PRO A 392 17.67 -16.64 1.02
N ASN A 393 17.39 -17.12 -0.18
CA ASN A 393 16.64 -16.38 -1.21
C ASN A 393 15.15 -16.74 -1.26
N GLN A 394 14.67 -17.58 -0.36
CA GLN A 394 13.27 -17.95 -0.28
C GLN A 394 12.54 -17.00 0.67
N PRO A 395 11.63 -16.13 0.20
CA PRO A 395 10.83 -15.30 1.08
C PRO A 395 9.90 -16.15 1.95
N LEU A 396 9.37 -15.58 3.03
CA LEU A 396 8.21 -16.15 3.71
C LEU A 396 7.00 -16.13 2.76
N ASP A 397 6.17 -17.15 2.82
CA ASP A 397 4.94 -17.18 2.04
C ASP A 397 3.99 -16.05 2.51
N PRO A 398 3.24 -15.42 1.59
CA PRO A 398 2.21 -14.47 1.97
C PRO A 398 1.21 -15.09 2.95
N ALA A 399 0.73 -14.29 3.91
CA ALA A 399 -0.32 -14.71 4.83
C ALA A 399 -1.57 -15.16 4.06
N GLY A 400 -2.11 -16.32 4.41
CA GLY A 400 -3.28 -16.93 3.74
C GLY A 400 -2.95 -18.00 2.70
N ALA A 401 -1.70 -18.21 2.30
CA ALA A 401 -1.32 -19.29 1.37
C ALA A 401 -1.57 -20.69 1.97
N GLN A 402 -1.57 -20.82 3.29
CA GLN A 402 -1.80 -22.10 3.98
C GLN A 402 -3.28 -22.43 4.18
N LEU A 403 -4.18 -21.43 4.26
CA LEU A 403 -5.63 -21.64 4.43
C LEU A 403 -6.29 -22.33 3.22
N THR A 404 -5.67 -22.26 2.05
CA THR A 404 -6.19 -22.90 0.83
C THR A 404 -5.89 -24.39 0.72
N GLN A 405 -4.99 -24.94 1.53
CA GLN A 405 -4.71 -26.38 1.53
C GLN A 405 -5.59 -27.16 2.51
N GLU A 406 -6.01 -26.58 3.62
CA GLU A 406 -6.88 -27.24 4.61
C GLU A 406 -8.37 -27.27 4.22
N ILE A 407 -8.81 -26.41 3.28
CA ILE A 407 -10.20 -26.43 2.77
C ILE A 407 -10.36 -27.47 1.63
N LYS A 408 -9.28 -28.05 1.12
CA LYS A 408 -9.30 -29.05 0.03
C LYS A 408 -9.01 -30.48 0.50
N SER A 409 -8.78 -30.71 1.78
CA SER A 409 -8.75 -32.03 2.41
C SER A 409 -9.98 -32.25 3.29
#